data_8012fac66f1f67ed98fb609dcdb2d02c
#
_entry.id   8012fac66f1f67ed98fb609dcdb2d02c
#
_cell.length_a   1.000
_cell.length_b   1.000
_cell.length_c   1.000
_cell.angle_alpha   90.00
_cell.angle_beta   90.00
_cell.angle_gamma   90.00
#
_symmetry.space_group_name_H-M   'P 1'
#
loop_
_entity.id
_entity.type
_entity.pdbx_description
1 polymer ?
#
loop_
_entity_poly.entity_id
_entity_poly.type
_entity_poly.pdbx_seq_one_letter_code
_entity_poly.pdbx_strand_id
1 'polypeptide(L)'
;MSFFGLTTLSLCQIAWIVLGVLWVVRKHDEIPLLISTLLFYVFTFRLWALLMGWASPTDLGNFGFDLIDSKSALDVQAIATLGETILLSVYMLEQRRRIDVPHTFASPELLGWLKPRVIALGVICILISLLARRSVGIQLASGKSMGFEVSSYLILLPLSLVGVAIFIAALWKSGAFHTNGERFVAVLFFVAISYLTFQPSMRFQFLGWFVAVTIILSSGQSVVRRAQVLGIGLIGAVALFAVAGALRNAEDPTVELEQGAWERLAFAQDANMLDGFALLRQVYPEMLGYSYGREHLEILERPIPRSWWPDKPVGGYMNKLGIITADTGFTLGISPSLFGSFYQEGGLVGVVLLSIIYGFGFGRLVSFSTRIVPLAGLLIRGSLAAAIVPLLRGGDLAGIYAWFGMSFWPCLLLLWLRRGEFFARIPRRQQFAGGVPIRVEHGVRSEQSLV
;
A
#
# COMPACT_ATOMS: atom_id res chain seq x y z
N MET A 1 20.18 -26.53 12.82
CA MET A 1 19.87 -25.13 12.45
C MET A 1 20.90 -24.21 13.09
N SER A 2 21.60 -23.36 12.35
CA SER A 2 22.57 -22.46 12.98
C SER A 2 21.82 -21.25 13.56
N PHE A 3 21.75 -21.16 14.88
CA PHE A 3 21.27 -19.98 15.61
C PHE A 3 21.94 -18.69 15.09
N PHE A 4 23.16 -18.80 14.63
CA PHE A 4 23.93 -17.73 14.01
C PHE A 4 23.24 -17.15 12.75
N GLY A 5 22.73 -17.99 11.84
CA GLY A 5 22.07 -17.53 10.62
C GLY A 5 20.79 -16.72 10.92
N LEU A 6 19.96 -17.22 11.85
CA LEU A 6 18.74 -16.53 12.31
C LEU A 6 19.07 -15.16 12.91
N THR A 7 20.06 -15.11 13.81
CA THR A 7 20.46 -13.86 14.48
C THR A 7 20.98 -12.85 13.47
N THR A 8 21.81 -13.28 12.51
CA THR A 8 22.37 -12.41 11.47
C THR A 8 21.26 -11.80 10.60
N LEU A 9 20.31 -12.60 10.10
CA LEU A 9 19.20 -12.10 9.28
C LEU A 9 18.30 -11.13 10.05
N SER A 10 18.00 -11.43 11.32
CA SER A 10 17.24 -10.54 12.19
C SER A 10 17.95 -9.21 12.40
N LEU A 11 19.26 -9.23 12.65
CA LEU A 11 20.07 -8.02 12.80
C LEU A 11 20.12 -7.20 11.50
N CYS A 12 20.20 -7.83 10.34
CA CYS A 12 20.11 -7.13 9.05
C CYS A 12 18.79 -6.39 8.89
N GLN A 13 17.66 -7.01 9.22
CA GLN A 13 16.35 -6.33 9.13
C GLN A 13 16.17 -5.24 10.17
N ILE A 14 16.63 -5.43 11.40
CA ILE A 14 16.66 -4.38 12.42
C ILE A 14 17.53 -3.19 11.94
N ALA A 15 18.68 -3.46 11.31
CA ALA A 15 19.52 -2.41 10.74
C ALA A 15 18.77 -1.60 9.67
N TRP A 16 17.97 -2.24 8.82
CA TRP A 16 17.13 -1.54 7.85
C TRP A 16 16.05 -0.68 8.51
N ILE A 17 15.42 -1.12 9.60
CA ILE A 17 14.49 -0.28 10.38
C ILE A 17 15.22 0.94 10.93
N VAL A 18 16.39 0.76 11.56
CA VAL A 18 17.19 1.85 12.09
C VAL A 18 17.60 2.83 10.99
N LEU A 19 18.06 2.34 9.85
CA LEU A 19 18.36 3.17 8.68
C LEU A 19 17.12 3.90 8.16
N GLY A 20 15.96 3.25 8.16
CA GLY A 20 14.67 3.86 7.83
C GLY A 20 14.31 5.02 8.77
N VAL A 21 14.46 4.85 10.09
CA VAL A 21 14.26 5.92 11.07
C VAL A 21 15.23 7.08 10.83
N LEU A 22 16.52 6.81 10.64
CA LEU A 22 17.51 7.84 10.32
C LEU A 22 17.19 8.55 9.00
N TRP A 23 16.63 7.83 8.03
CA TRP A 23 16.20 8.40 6.75
C TRP A 23 15.01 9.33 6.92
N VAL A 24 14.01 8.95 7.73
CA VAL A 24 12.87 9.83 8.09
C VAL A 24 13.36 11.13 8.72
N VAL A 25 14.32 11.03 9.67
CA VAL A 25 14.85 12.20 10.36
C VAL A 25 15.64 13.12 9.41
N ARG A 26 16.49 12.54 8.52
CA ARG A 26 17.39 13.31 7.65
C ARG A 26 16.75 13.76 6.34
N LYS A 27 15.88 12.92 5.76
CA LYS A 27 15.34 13.10 4.40
C LYS A 27 13.84 13.37 4.37
N HIS A 28 13.18 13.32 5.52
CA HIS A 28 11.72 13.49 5.61
C HIS A 28 10.93 12.56 4.69
N ASP A 29 11.32 11.28 4.66
CA ASP A 29 10.78 10.28 3.77
C ASP A 29 10.55 8.97 4.53
N GLU A 30 9.30 8.58 4.66
CA GLU A 30 8.83 7.47 5.47
C GLU A 30 8.82 6.13 4.73
N ILE A 31 9.01 6.13 3.42
CA ILE A 31 8.88 4.93 2.58
C ILE A 31 9.85 3.80 2.99
N PRO A 32 11.16 4.06 3.22
CA PRO A 32 12.07 3.00 3.67
C PRO A 32 11.67 2.41 5.01
N LEU A 33 11.23 3.25 5.96
CA LEU A 33 10.77 2.79 7.27
C LEU A 33 9.52 1.93 7.14
N LEU A 34 8.56 2.33 6.31
CA LEU A 34 7.34 1.57 6.05
C LEU A 34 7.67 0.18 5.48
N ILE A 35 8.53 0.11 4.47
CA ILE A 35 8.93 -1.16 3.84
C ILE A 35 9.62 -2.06 4.85
N SER A 36 10.66 -1.57 5.55
CA SER A 36 11.43 -2.39 6.48
C SER A 36 10.61 -2.86 7.69
N THR A 37 9.71 -2.03 8.21
CA THR A 37 8.85 -2.42 9.33
C THR A 37 7.84 -3.50 8.93
N LEU A 38 7.22 -3.38 7.76
CA LEU A 38 6.30 -4.40 7.26
C LEU A 38 7.01 -5.73 6.99
N LEU A 39 8.19 -5.69 6.35
CA LEU A 39 8.96 -6.90 6.06
C LEU A 39 9.50 -7.56 7.33
N PHE A 40 9.94 -6.77 8.30
CA PHE A 40 10.30 -7.31 9.62
C PHE A 40 9.13 -8.06 10.26
N TYR A 41 7.93 -7.49 10.21
CA TYR A 41 6.73 -8.10 10.79
C TYR A 41 6.36 -9.41 10.09
N VAL A 42 6.32 -9.44 8.76
CA VAL A 42 5.83 -10.61 8.02
C VAL A 42 6.88 -11.70 7.80
N PHE A 43 8.16 -11.41 7.99
CA PHE A 43 9.26 -12.37 7.83
C PHE A 43 9.97 -12.65 9.15
N THR A 44 10.67 -11.69 9.73
CA THR A 44 11.50 -11.93 10.92
C THR A 44 10.66 -12.26 12.14
N PHE A 45 9.63 -11.49 12.41
CA PHE A 45 8.75 -11.76 13.56
C PHE A 45 8.00 -13.08 13.37
N ARG A 46 7.50 -13.36 12.17
CA ARG A 46 6.85 -14.64 11.85
C ARG A 46 7.81 -15.82 12.03
N LEU A 47 9.05 -15.70 11.56
CA LEU A 47 10.06 -16.75 11.74
C LEU A 47 10.34 -17.01 13.22
N TRP A 48 10.50 -15.95 14.04
CA TRP A 48 10.65 -16.10 15.48
C TRP A 48 9.43 -16.76 16.12
N ALA A 49 8.22 -16.37 15.72
CA ALA A 49 6.98 -16.96 16.24
C ALA A 49 6.89 -18.47 15.95
N LEU A 50 7.31 -18.90 14.75
CA LEU A 50 7.39 -20.33 14.39
C LEU A 50 8.42 -21.07 15.22
N LEU A 51 9.62 -20.49 15.39
CA LEU A 51 10.72 -21.14 16.10
C LEU A 51 10.52 -21.25 17.61
N MET A 52 9.82 -20.27 18.20
CA MET A 52 9.46 -20.27 19.61
C MET A 52 8.19 -21.09 19.91
N GLY A 53 7.57 -21.66 18.89
CA GLY A 53 6.30 -22.42 19.03
C GLY A 53 5.09 -21.55 19.39
N TRP A 54 5.19 -20.22 19.17
CA TRP A 54 4.07 -19.30 19.39
C TRP A 54 3.05 -19.37 18.26
N ALA A 55 3.48 -19.79 17.09
CA ALA A 55 2.62 -19.99 15.92
C ALA A 55 2.90 -21.33 15.27
N SER A 56 1.89 -21.94 14.67
CA SER A 56 2.05 -23.12 13.83
C SER A 56 2.33 -22.71 12.39
N PRO A 57 3.16 -23.47 11.62
CA PRO A 57 3.30 -23.27 10.19
C PRO A 57 1.96 -23.51 9.48
N THR A 58 1.77 -22.86 8.35
CA THR A 58 0.61 -23.10 7.51
C THR A 58 0.68 -24.52 6.95
N ASP A 59 -0.31 -25.33 7.27
CA ASP A 59 -0.42 -26.72 6.82
C ASP A 59 -1.35 -26.79 5.60
N LEU A 60 -0.80 -27.23 4.48
CA LEU A 60 -1.52 -27.54 3.24
C LEU A 60 -1.24 -28.96 2.76
N GLY A 61 -0.94 -29.90 3.68
CA GLY A 61 -0.69 -31.30 3.36
C GLY A 61 -1.82 -31.94 2.57
N ASN A 62 -3.08 -31.55 2.82
CA ASN A 62 -4.24 -32.00 2.06
C ASN A 62 -4.19 -31.62 0.56
N PHE A 63 -3.37 -30.65 0.18
CA PHE A 63 -3.16 -30.23 -1.21
C PHE A 63 -1.79 -30.68 -1.75
N GLY A 64 -1.10 -31.59 -1.05
CA GLY A 64 0.17 -32.16 -1.49
C GLY A 64 1.40 -31.30 -1.23
N PHE A 65 1.32 -30.32 -0.32
CA PHE A 65 2.49 -29.53 0.09
C PHE A 65 3.15 -30.14 1.32
N ASP A 66 4.48 -30.08 1.33
CA ASP A 66 5.26 -30.45 2.51
C ASP A 66 5.13 -29.39 3.62
N LEU A 67 5.15 -29.85 4.85
CA LEU A 67 5.18 -28.96 6.01
C LEU A 67 6.47 -28.12 5.98
N ILE A 68 6.33 -26.82 6.25
CA ILE A 68 7.46 -25.88 6.22
C ILE A 68 8.39 -26.18 7.39
N ASP A 69 9.59 -26.63 7.05
CA ASP A 69 10.64 -26.87 8.04
C ASP A 69 11.44 -25.58 8.32
N SER A 70 12.22 -25.61 9.41
CA SER A 70 13.03 -24.47 9.84
C SER A 70 14.10 -24.06 8.82
N LYS A 71 14.57 -24.99 7.98
CA LYS A 71 15.57 -24.71 6.95
C LYS A 71 14.93 -23.93 5.80
N SER A 72 13.79 -24.40 5.32
CA SER A 72 13.03 -23.72 4.27
C SER A 72 12.62 -22.30 4.69
N ALA A 73 12.18 -22.13 5.93
CA ALA A 73 11.83 -20.83 6.49
C ALA A 73 13.03 -19.86 6.54
N LEU A 74 14.23 -20.36 6.93
CA LEU A 74 15.47 -19.54 6.91
C LEU A 74 15.92 -19.17 5.51
N ASP A 75 15.85 -20.09 4.56
CA ASP A 75 16.20 -19.84 3.17
C ASP A 75 15.30 -18.75 2.58
N VAL A 76 14.01 -18.82 2.85
CA VAL A 76 13.04 -17.79 2.43
C VAL A 76 13.34 -16.44 3.07
N GLN A 77 13.63 -16.43 4.38
CA GLN A 77 14.04 -15.22 5.09
C GLN A 77 15.29 -14.60 4.48
N ALA A 78 16.28 -15.41 4.11
CA ALA A 78 17.51 -14.93 3.48
C ALA A 78 17.25 -14.31 2.11
N ILE A 79 16.40 -14.95 1.28
CA ILE A 79 16.00 -14.42 -0.04
C ILE A 79 15.22 -13.10 0.11
N ALA A 80 14.29 -13.03 1.05
CA ALA A 80 13.52 -11.82 1.31
C ALA A 80 14.42 -10.68 1.81
N THR A 81 15.36 -10.97 2.73
CA THR A 81 16.33 -9.97 3.24
C THR A 81 17.28 -9.48 2.14
N LEU A 82 17.69 -10.36 1.21
CA LEU A 82 18.46 -9.98 0.03
C LEU A 82 17.67 -9.02 -0.86
N GLY A 83 16.42 -9.38 -1.19
CA GLY A 83 15.53 -8.55 -2.00
C GLY A 83 15.27 -7.19 -1.37
N GLU A 84 14.98 -7.14 -0.07
CA GLU A 84 14.82 -5.91 0.71
C GLU A 84 16.08 -5.03 0.66
N THR A 85 17.23 -5.64 0.89
CA THR A 85 18.52 -4.94 0.87
C THR A 85 18.79 -4.29 -0.48
N ILE A 86 18.55 -5.00 -1.57
CA ILE A 86 18.73 -4.46 -2.93
C ILE A 86 17.72 -3.34 -3.19
N LEU A 87 16.44 -3.58 -2.92
CA LEU A 87 15.36 -2.63 -3.16
C LEU A 87 15.61 -1.31 -2.42
N LEU A 88 15.87 -1.37 -1.11
CA LEU A 88 16.09 -0.18 -0.29
C LEU A 88 17.41 0.52 -0.62
N SER A 89 18.48 -0.23 -0.94
CA SER A 89 19.75 0.37 -1.37
C SER A 89 19.59 1.17 -2.66
N VAL A 90 18.95 0.60 -3.68
CA VAL A 90 18.69 1.28 -4.95
C VAL A 90 17.76 2.47 -4.76
N TYR A 91 16.70 2.31 -3.96
CA TYR A 91 15.81 3.40 -3.59
C TYR A 91 16.57 4.58 -2.96
N MET A 92 17.39 4.32 -1.95
CA MET A 92 18.17 5.36 -1.25
C MET A 92 19.22 5.99 -2.13
N LEU A 93 19.85 5.23 -3.03
CA LEU A 93 20.80 5.77 -4.02
C LEU A 93 20.14 6.78 -4.94
N GLU A 94 18.93 6.50 -5.44
CA GLU A 94 18.16 7.40 -6.29
C GLU A 94 17.76 8.70 -5.54
N GLN A 95 17.53 8.59 -4.22
CA GLN A 95 17.17 9.72 -3.36
C GLN A 95 18.34 10.56 -2.83
N ARG A 96 19.60 10.17 -3.06
CA ARG A 96 20.78 10.91 -2.55
C ARG A 96 20.80 12.38 -2.97
N ARG A 97 20.33 12.68 -4.18
CA ARG A 97 20.30 14.02 -4.78
C ARG A 97 19.01 14.80 -4.50
N ARG A 98 18.23 14.36 -3.51
CA ARG A 98 16.97 15.01 -3.16
C ARG A 98 17.24 16.43 -2.65
N ILE A 99 16.55 17.40 -3.22
CA ILE A 99 16.59 18.80 -2.80
C ILE A 99 15.38 19.00 -1.89
N ASP A 100 15.58 19.57 -0.70
CA ASP A 100 14.48 19.95 0.18
C ASP A 100 13.69 21.08 -0.47
N VAL A 101 12.38 20.86 -0.61
CA VAL A 101 11.48 21.82 -1.27
C VAL A 101 10.80 22.69 -0.21
N PRO A 102 10.73 24.02 -0.42
CA PRO A 102 10.00 24.92 0.48
C PRO A 102 8.51 24.56 0.57
N HIS A 103 7.92 24.76 1.74
CA HIS A 103 6.60 24.29 2.14
C HIS A 103 5.39 25.12 1.63
N THR A 104 5.48 25.81 0.51
CA THR A 104 4.33 26.46 -0.12
C THR A 104 3.48 25.40 -0.84
N PHE A 105 2.41 24.95 -0.21
CA PHE A 105 1.68 23.75 -0.65
C PHE A 105 0.97 23.86 -2.00
N ALA A 106 0.31 24.96 -2.29
CA ALA A 106 -0.36 25.22 -3.57
C ALA A 106 -0.83 26.69 -3.61
N SER A 107 -1.11 27.21 -4.80
CA SER A 107 -1.74 28.51 -4.93
C SER A 107 -3.17 28.49 -4.37
N PRO A 108 -3.68 29.58 -3.78
CA PRO A 108 -5.08 29.68 -3.32
C PRO A 108 -6.08 29.34 -4.43
N GLU A 109 -5.78 29.70 -5.66
CA GLU A 109 -6.61 29.42 -6.84
C GLU A 109 -6.72 27.92 -7.09
N LEU A 110 -5.60 27.19 -7.03
CA LEU A 110 -5.60 25.74 -7.21
C LEU A 110 -6.35 25.02 -6.08
N LEU A 111 -6.20 25.47 -4.83
CA LEU A 111 -6.94 24.95 -3.68
C LEU A 111 -8.44 25.24 -3.80
N GLY A 112 -8.81 26.46 -4.20
CA GLY A 112 -10.20 26.86 -4.46
C GLY A 112 -10.86 26.05 -5.57
N TRP A 113 -10.11 25.72 -6.63
CA TRP A 113 -10.57 24.86 -7.70
C TRP A 113 -10.73 23.40 -7.27
N LEU A 114 -9.77 22.89 -6.49
CA LEU A 114 -9.67 21.47 -6.16
C LEU A 114 -10.66 21.04 -5.08
N LYS A 115 -10.80 21.84 -4.00
CA LYS A 115 -11.64 21.49 -2.84
C LYS A 115 -13.06 21.08 -3.19
N PRO A 116 -13.87 21.89 -3.93
CA PRO A 116 -15.24 21.50 -4.25
C PRO A 116 -15.31 20.25 -5.13
N ARG A 117 -14.32 20.03 -6.01
CA ARG A 117 -14.27 18.86 -6.89
C ARG A 117 -13.92 17.58 -6.16
N VAL A 118 -13.01 17.64 -5.19
CA VAL A 118 -12.70 16.49 -4.31
C VAL A 118 -13.92 16.12 -3.48
N ILE A 119 -14.64 17.11 -2.94
CA ILE A 119 -15.88 16.87 -2.18
C ILE A 119 -16.94 16.23 -3.08
N ALA A 120 -17.19 16.80 -4.25
CA ALA A 120 -18.18 16.28 -5.20
C ALA A 120 -17.81 14.85 -5.66
N LEU A 121 -16.55 14.62 -6.02
CA LEU A 121 -16.06 13.30 -6.40
C LEU A 121 -16.16 12.31 -5.25
N GLY A 122 -15.88 12.76 -4.02
CA GLY A 122 -16.04 11.96 -2.81
C GLY A 122 -17.49 11.51 -2.58
N VAL A 123 -18.45 12.44 -2.75
CA VAL A 123 -19.88 12.09 -2.67
C VAL A 123 -20.25 11.07 -3.75
N ILE A 124 -19.82 11.28 -4.99
CA ILE A 124 -20.07 10.35 -6.10
C ILE A 124 -19.48 8.95 -5.77
N CYS A 125 -18.22 8.88 -5.31
CA CYS A 125 -17.60 7.63 -4.92
C CYS A 125 -18.31 6.95 -3.75
N ILE A 126 -18.80 7.69 -2.76
CA ILE A 126 -19.61 7.14 -1.66
C ILE A 126 -20.90 6.54 -2.19
N LEU A 127 -21.65 7.27 -3.05
CA LEU A 127 -22.90 6.78 -3.62
C LEU A 127 -22.68 5.51 -4.46
N ILE A 128 -21.65 5.51 -5.32
CA ILE A 128 -21.28 4.32 -6.12
C ILE A 128 -20.92 3.15 -5.20
N SER A 129 -20.19 3.40 -4.12
CA SER A 129 -19.80 2.36 -3.15
C SER A 129 -21.00 1.77 -2.41
N LEU A 130 -21.97 2.61 -2.03
CA LEU A 130 -23.21 2.15 -1.41
C LEU A 130 -24.05 1.30 -2.36
N LEU A 131 -24.17 1.73 -3.61
CA LEU A 131 -24.89 0.98 -4.66
C LEU A 131 -24.19 -0.37 -4.94
N ALA A 132 -22.86 -0.38 -5.03
CA ALA A 132 -22.07 -1.59 -5.22
C ALA A 132 -22.28 -2.58 -4.06
N ARG A 133 -22.20 -2.12 -2.81
CA ARG A 133 -22.45 -2.96 -1.63
C ARG A 133 -23.87 -3.55 -1.63
N ARG A 134 -24.88 -2.74 -1.98
CA ARG A 134 -26.27 -3.23 -2.08
C ARG A 134 -26.40 -4.31 -3.15
N SER A 135 -25.80 -4.10 -4.33
CA SER A 135 -25.84 -5.06 -5.43
C SER A 135 -25.16 -6.39 -5.06
N VAL A 136 -24.01 -6.33 -4.40
CA VAL A 136 -23.29 -7.52 -3.89
C VAL A 136 -24.12 -8.23 -2.84
N GLY A 137 -24.71 -7.52 -1.88
CA GLY A 137 -25.59 -8.10 -0.86
C GLY A 137 -26.80 -8.85 -1.45
N ILE A 138 -27.42 -8.30 -2.49
CA ILE A 138 -28.54 -8.93 -3.19
C ILE A 138 -28.09 -10.20 -3.92
N GLN A 139 -26.93 -10.19 -4.56
CA GLN A 139 -26.38 -11.35 -5.25
C GLN A 139 -26.04 -12.48 -4.28
N LEU A 140 -25.41 -12.18 -3.14
CA LEU A 140 -25.12 -13.14 -2.09
C LEU A 140 -26.41 -13.74 -1.51
N ALA A 141 -27.42 -12.90 -1.24
CA ALA A 141 -28.72 -13.38 -0.73
C ALA A 141 -29.48 -14.27 -1.73
N SER A 142 -29.22 -14.11 -3.04
CA SER A 142 -29.83 -14.93 -4.10
C SER A 142 -29.14 -16.27 -4.32
N GLY A 143 -28.10 -16.62 -3.53
CA GLY A 143 -27.33 -17.87 -3.66
C GLY A 143 -26.49 -17.97 -4.94
N LYS A 144 -26.38 -16.90 -5.70
CA LYS A 144 -25.48 -16.88 -6.88
C LYS A 144 -24.05 -16.74 -6.38
N SER A 145 -23.22 -17.74 -6.69
CA SER A 145 -21.77 -17.61 -6.51
C SER A 145 -21.28 -16.37 -7.27
N MET A 146 -20.44 -15.55 -6.61
CA MET A 146 -19.77 -14.44 -7.29
C MET A 146 -18.74 -15.03 -8.24
N GLY A 147 -19.18 -15.53 -9.38
CA GLY A 147 -18.31 -15.93 -10.45
C GLY A 147 -17.43 -14.78 -10.90
N PHE A 148 -16.34 -15.06 -11.60
CA PHE A 148 -15.39 -14.07 -12.16
C PHE A 148 -16.04 -13.12 -13.22
N GLU A 149 -17.30 -12.81 -13.09
CA GLU A 149 -18.08 -11.95 -13.98
C GLU A 149 -17.90 -10.45 -13.63
N VAL A 150 -18.61 -9.60 -14.35
CA VAL A 150 -18.67 -8.13 -14.15
C VAL A 150 -18.90 -7.76 -12.67
N SER A 151 -19.58 -8.61 -11.92
CA SER A 151 -19.81 -8.47 -10.46
C SER A 151 -18.51 -8.34 -9.64
N SER A 152 -17.40 -8.95 -10.05
CA SER A 152 -16.12 -8.84 -9.32
C SER A 152 -15.50 -7.44 -9.39
N TYR A 153 -15.79 -6.68 -10.45
CA TYR A 153 -15.37 -5.27 -10.53
C TYR A 153 -16.22 -4.36 -9.62
N LEU A 154 -17.49 -4.70 -9.37
CA LEU A 154 -18.35 -3.94 -8.46
C LEU A 154 -17.82 -3.97 -7.02
N ILE A 155 -17.21 -5.09 -6.60
CA ILE A 155 -16.58 -5.22 -5.28
C ILE A 155 -15.40 -4.26 -5.12
N LEU A 156 -14.71 -3.93 -6.22
CA LEU A 156 -13.55 -3.05 -6.22
C LEU A 156 -13.92 -1.56 -6.24
N LEU A 157 -15.17 -1.19 -6.56
CA LEU A 157 -15.60 0.21 -6.64
C LEU A 157 -15.39 1.01 -5.34
N PRO A 158 -15.63 0.46 -4.12
CA PRO A 158 -15.35 1.15 -2.87
C PRO A 158 -13.87 1.56 -2.72
N LEU A 159 -12.96 0.92 -3.43
CA LEU A 159 -11.53 1.25 -3.38
C LEU A 159 -11.23 2.66 -3.92
N SER A 160 -12.09 3.22 -4.78
CA SER A 160 -11.97 4.60 -5.25
C SER A 160 -11.96 5.62 -4.11
N LEU A 161 -12.54 5.27 -2.97
CA LEU A 161 -12.53 6.07 -1.74
C LEU A 161 -11.13 6.22 -1.14
N VAL A 162 -10.21 5.32 -1.42
CA VAL A 162 -8.79 5.41 -1.00
C VAL A 162 -8.15 6.67 -1.59
N GLY A 163 -8.31 6.90 -2.90
CA GLY A 163 -7.83 8.11 -3.56
C GLY A 163 -8.47 9.38 -3.00
N VAL A 164 -9.77 9.34 -2.72
CA VAL A 164 -10.50 10.46 -2.10
C VAL A 164 -9.95 10.77 -0.71
N ALA A 165 -9.70 9.74 0.12
CA ALA A 165 -9.12 9.93 1.45
C ALA A 165 -7.74 10.62 1.40
N ILE A 166 -6.89 10.20 0.46
CA ILE A 166 -5.57 10.80 0.22
C ILE A 166 -5.70 12.27 -0.18
N PHE A 167 -6.66 12.61 -1.05
CA PHE A 167 -6.93 14.01 -1.40
C PHE A 167 -7.40 14.83 -0.22
N ILE A 168 -8.36 14.33 0.56
CA ILE A 168 -8.88 15.04 1.73
C ILE A 168 -7.75 15.28 2.74
N ALA A 169 -6.90 14.29 2.98
CA ALA A 169 -5.72 14.44 3.85
C ALA A 169 -4.74 15.50 3.32
N ALA A 170 -4.48 15.51 2.02
CA ALA A 170 -3.59 16.49 1.39
C ALA A 170 -4.18 17.91 1.43
N LEU A 171 -5.48 18.07 1.19
CA LEU A 171 -6.19 19.35 1.34
C LEU A 171 -6.19 19.83 2.80
N TRP A 172 -6.43 18.92 3.75
CA TRP A 172 -6.34 19.24 5.17
C TRP A 172 -4.95 19.75 5.54
N LYS A 173 -3.93 19.05 5.11
CA LYS A 173 -2.53 19.42 5.35
C LYS A 173 -2.15 20.74 4.70
N SER A 174 -2.72 21.04 3.54
CA SER A 174 -2.50 22.30 2.81
C SER A 174 -3.26 23.49 3.40
N GLY A 175 -4.07 23.28 4.46
CA GLY A 175 -4.87 24.34 5.07
C GLY A 175 -6.09 24.76 4.25
N ALA A 176 -6.57 23.94 3.30
CA ALA A 176 -7.71 24.27 2.46
C ALA A 176 -9.04 24.32 3.23
N PHE A 177 -9.13 23.71 4.40
CA PHE A 177 -10.29 23.75 5.28
C PHE A 177 -10.12 24.85 6.34
N HIS A 178 -10.72 26.02 6.09
CA HIS A 178 -10.56 27.21 6.92
C HIS A 178 -11.50 27.24 8.12
N THR A 179 -12.74 26.77 7.93
CA THR A 179 -13.78 26.83 8.96
C THR A 179 -13.90 25.48 9.71
N ASN A 180 -14.42 25.54 10.95
CA ASN A 180 -14.71 24.34 11.72
C ASN A 180 -15.75 23.44 11.05
N GLY A 181 -16.73 24.03 10.34
CA GLY A 181 -17.71 23.28 9.56
C GLY A 181 -17.07 22.47 8.43
N GLU A 182 -16.14 23.08 7.68
CA GLU A 182 -15.40 22.36 6.62
C GLU A 182 -14.54 21.22 7.18
N ARG A 183 -13.88 21.44 8.32
CA ARG A 183 -13.10 20.40 9.02
C ARG A 183 -13.99 19.25 9.48
N PHE A 184 -15.18 19.59 10.01
CA PHE A 184 -16.17 18.59 10.40
C PHE A 184 -16.63 17.75 9.21
N VAL A 185 -16.91 18.38 8.07
CA VAL A 185 -17.24 17.65 6.83
C VAL A 185 -16.11 16.72 6.42
N ALA A 186 -14.85 17.17 6.46
CA ALA A 186 -13.70 16.32 6.14
C ALA A 186 -13.59 15.11 7.11
N VAL A 187 -13.87 15.30 8.39
CA VAL A 187 -13.92 14.19 9.37
C VAL A 187 -15.04 13.22 9.03
N LEU A 188 -16.23 13.71 8.69
CA LEU A 188 -17.35 12.85 8.25
C LEU A 188 -16.98 12.02 7.02
N PHE A 189 -16.26 12.62 6.05
CA PHE A 189 -15.74 11.84 4.92
C PHE A 189 -14.81 10.74 5.37
N PHE A 190 -13.86 10.98 6.28
CA PHE A 190 -12.97 9.93 6.79
C PHE A 190 -13.75 8.81 7.49
N VAL A 191 -14.76 9.15 8.28
CA VAL A 191 -15.64 8.15 8.94
C VAL A 191 -16.39 7.32 7.89
N ALA A 192 -17.03 7.98 6.90
CA ALA A 192 -17.74 7.30 5.84
C ALA A 192 -16.82 6.40 4.98
N ILE A 193 -15.63 6.90 4.64
CA ILE A 193 -14.61 6.13 3.91
C ILE A 193 -14.16 4.93 4.73
N SER A 194 -13.87 5.12 6.02
CA SER A 194 -13.48 4.04 6.91
C SER A 194 -14.54 2.93 6.94
N TYR A 195 -15.81 3.31 7.12
CA TYR A 195 -16.92 2.35 7.14
C TYR A 195 -17.11 1.63 5.80
N LEU A 196 -17.02 2.35 4.69
CA LEU A 196 -17.23 1.77 3.36
C LEU A 196 -16.06 0.96 2.82
N THR A 197 -14.83 1.31 3.18
CA THR A 197 -13.63 0.57 2.75
C THR A 197 -13.26 -0.55 3.71
N PHE A 198 -13.80 -0.52 4.93
CA PHE A 198 -13.53 -1.56 5.91
C PHE A 198 -14.21 -2.87 5.48
N GLN A 199 -13.38 -3.84 5.12
CA GLN A 199 -13.79 -5.20 4.82
C GLN A 199 -12.83 -6.14 5.55
N PRO A 200 -13.32 -7.02 6.43
CA PRO A 200 -12.46 -7.93 7.20
C PRO A 200 -11.56 -8.80 6.31
N SER A 201 -12.04 -9.18 5.12
CA SER A 201 -11.28 -9.94 4.12
C SER A 201 -10.21 -9.13 3.37
N MET A 202 -10.28 -7.78 3.38
CA MET A 202 -9.39 -6.88 2.63
C MET A 202 -8.58 -5.92 3.52
N ARG A 203 -8.14 -6.40 4.68
CA ARG A 203 -7.46 -5.61 5.73
C ARG A 203 -6.24 -4.83 5.26
N PHE A 204 -5.41 -5.42 4.41
CA PHE A 204 -4.20 -4.75 3.92
C PHE A 204 -4.51 -3.53 3.03
N GLN A 205 -5.62 -3.56 2.31
CA GLN A 205 -6.06 -2.43 1.50
C GLN A 205 -6.53 -1.27 2.39
N PHE A 206 -7.29 -1.60 3.43
CA PHE A 206 -7.67 -0.63 4.45
C PHE A 206 -6.45 -0.04 5.16
N LEU A 207 -5.51 -0.88 5.59
CA LEU A 207 -4.27 -0.45 6.23
C LEU A 207 -3.48 0.49 5.32
N GLY A 208 -3.44 0.22 4.00
CA GLY A 208 -2.70 1.03 3.04
C GLY A 208 -3.13 2.50 3.04
N TRP A 209 -4.43 2.80 2.93
CA TRP A 209 -4.87 4.20 2.93
C TRP A 209 -4.70 4.88 4.28
N PHE A 210 -4.89 4.15 5.38
CA PHE A 210 -4.69 4.67 6.73
C PHE A 210 -3.24 5.10 6.95
N VAL A 211 -2.28 4.26 6.54
CA VAL A 211 -0.85 4.58 6.55
C VAL A 211 -0.56 5.80 5.67
N ALA A 212 -1.14 5.86 4.47
CA ALA A 212 -0.97 7.00 3.57
C ALA A 212 -1.44 8.32 4.17
N VAL A 213 -2.62 8.33 4.79
CA VAL A 213 -3.16 9.52 5.48
C VAL A 213 -2.23 9.93 6.63
N THR A 214 -1.76 8.98 7.42
CA THR A 214 -0.81 9.22 8.52
C THR A 214 0.49 9.86 8.00
N ILE A 215 1.06 9.35 6.92
CA ILE A 215 2.27 9.90 6.28
C ILE A 215 2.02 11.32 5.78
N ILE A 216 0.90 11.58 5.11
CA ILE A 216 0.55 12.92 4.63
C ILE A 216 0.44 13.91 5.79
N LEU A 217 -0.27 13.54 6.86
CA LEU A 217 -0.46 14.40 8.02
C LEU A 217 0.86 14.65 8.78
N SER A 218 1.77 13.67 8.81
CA SER A 218 3.10 13.79 9.42
C SER A 218 4.05 14.69 8.62
N SER A 219 3.85 14.80 7.31
CA SER A 219 4.73 15.53 6.39
C SER A 219 4.87 17.01 6.79
N GLY A 220 6.11 17.56 6.74
CA GLY A 220 6.38 18.96 7.06
C GLY A 220 6.20 19.33 8.55
N GLN A 221 6.07 18.36 9.44
CA GLN A 221 6.07 18.58 10.89
C GLN A 221 7.50 18.53 11.46
N SER A 222 7.69 19.11 12.66
CA SER A 222 8.94 18.91 13.40
C SER A 222 9.16 17.41 13.69
N VAL A 223 10.40 17.00 13.91
CA VAL A 223 10.78 15.60 14.16
C VAL A 223 9.95 14.98 15.28
N VAL A 224 9.78 15.68 16.40
CA VAL A 224 9.00 15.22 17.56
C VAL A 224 7.53 15.02 17.19
N ARG A 225 6.91 16.03 16.58
CA ARG A 225 5.49 15.97 16.19
C ARG A 225 5.24 14.92 15.10
N ARG A 226 6.19 14.76 14.17
CA ARG A 226 6.16 13.70 13.18
C ARG A 226 6.19 12.32 13.84
N ALA A 227 7.13 12.10 14.80
CA ALA A 227 7.20 10.85 15.54
C ALA A 227 5.90 10.55 16.30
N GLN A 228 5.28 11.57 16.89
CA GLN A 228 3.97 11.43 17.56
C GLN A 228 2.87 11.00 16.57
N VAL A 229 2.75 11.69 15.42
CA VAL A 229 1.74 11.36 14.40
C VAL A 229 1.95 9.95 13.85
N LEU A 230 3.20 9.58 13.52
CA LEU A 230 3.52 8.24 13.04
C LEU A 230 3.29 7.17 14.11
N GLY A 231 3.63 7.46 15.37
CA GLY A 231 3.38 6.55 16.51
C GLY A 231 1.89 6.32 16.76
N ILE A 232 1.08 7.39 16.78
CA ILE A 232 -0.39 7.29 16.89
C ILE A 232 -0.96 6.52 15.69
N GLY A 233 -0.47 6.81 14.49
CA GLY A 233 -0.86 6.10 13.28
C GLY A 233 -0.53 4.60 13.34
N LEU A 234 0.66 4.24 13.83
CA LEU A 234 1.05 2.84 14.01
C LEU A 234 0.14 2.13 15.02
N ILE A 235 -0.10 2.74 16.18
CA ILE A 235 -1.00 2.17 17.20
C ILE A 235 -2.41 1.99 16.62
N GLY A 236 -2.92 3.01 15.91
CA GLY A 236 -4.21 2.93 15.23
C GLY A 236 -4.26 1.82 14.17
N ALA A 237 -3.22 1.68 13.36
CA ALA A 237 -3.11 0.64 12.34
C ALA A 237 -3.14 -0.77 12.97
N VAL A 238 -2.36 -0.97 14.04
CA VAL A 238 -2.31 -2.23 14.81
C VAL A 238 -3.69 -2.55 15.42
N ALA A 239 -4.32 -1.58 16.06
CA ALA A 239 -5.64 -1.75 16.65
C ALA A 239 -6.71 -2.10 15.59
N LEU A 240 -6.72 -1.39 14.46
CA LEU A 240 -7.64 -1.65 13.35
C LEU A 240 -7.41 -3.02 12.72
N PHE A 241 -6.16 -3.44 12.58
CA PHE A 241 -5.81 -4.76 12.07
C PHE A 241 -6.30 -5.88 13.00
N ALA A 242 -6.15 -5.68 14.32
CA ALA A 242 -6.64 -6.60 15.35
C ALA A 242 -8.18 -6.72 15.32
N VAL A 243 -8.88 -5.58 15.29
CA VAL A 243 -10.35 -5.54 15.22
C VAL A 243 -10.85 -6.20 13.95
N ALA A 244 -10.25 -5.90 12.79
CA ALA A 244 -10.62 -6.55 11.53
C ALA A 244 -10.42 -8.06 11.56
N GLY A 245 -9.36 -8.53 12.24
CA GLY A 245 -9.12 -9.95 12.46
C GLY A 245 -10.21 -10.61 13.32
N ALA A 246 -10.61 -9.96 14.41
CA ALA A 246 -11.66 -10.44 15.28
C ALA A 246 -13.03 -10.51 14.58
N LEU A 247 -13.37 -9.50 13.78
CA LEU A 247 -14.64 -9.46 13.04
C LEU A 247 -14.73 -10.53 11.95
N ARG A 248 -13.63 -10.84 11.29
CA ARG A 248 -13.60 -11.91 10.27
C ARG A 248 -14.02 -13.28 10.84
N ASN A 249 -13.60 -13.57 12.05
CA ASN A 249 -13.94 -14.85 12.68
C ASN A 249 -15.36 -14.89 13.25
N ALA A 250 -15.95 -13.73 13.58
CA ALA A 250 -17.35 -13.67 13.96
C ALA A 250 -18.27 -13.99 12.76
N GLU A 251 -17.77 -13.78 11.53
CA GLU A 251 -18.49 -14.13 10.29
C GLU A 251 -18.32 -15.59 9.88
N ASP A 252 -17.30 -16.31 10.40
CA ASP A 252 -17.02 -17.72 10.11
C ASP A 252 -17.17 -18.58 11.37
N PRO A 253 -18.36 -19.22 11.59
CA PRO A 253 -18.63 -20.02 12.77
C PRO A 253 -17.80 -21.30 12.85
N THR A 254 -17.08 -21.67 11.80
CA THR A 254 -16.22 -22.87 11.77
C THR A 254 -14.85 -22.65 12.38
N VAL A 255 -14.47 -21.39 12.63
CA VAL A 255 -13.20 -21.04 13.25
C VAL A 255 -13.38 -20.89 14.75
N GLU A 256 -12.78 -21.77 15.51
CA GLU A 256 -12.80 -21.73 16.97
C GLU A 256 -12.37 -20.36 17.50
N LEU A 257 -13.24 -19.75 18.32
CA LEU A 257 -13.13 -18.38 18.86
C LEU A 257 -12.04 -18.22 19.95
N GLU A 258 -11.15 -19.21 20.12
CA GLU A 258 -10.22 -19.28 21.24
C GLU A 258 -9.04 -18.30 21.19
N GLN A 259 -8.77 -17.64 20.05
CA GLN A 259 -7.62 -16.73 19.97
C GLN A 259 -8.02 -15.28 20.27
N GLY A 260 -7.45 -14.72 21.32
CA GLY A 260 -7.59 -13.29 21.67
C GLY A 260 -7.08 -12.36 20.56
N ALA A 261 -7.55 -11.11 20.52
CA ALA A 261 -7.17 -10.12 19.49
C ALA A 261 -5.64 -9.91 19.40
N TRP A 262 -4.92 -10.07 20.50
CA TRP A 262 -3.45 -9.96 20.56
C TRP A 262 -2.72 -11.18 20.01
N GLU A 263 -3.22 -12.37 20.28
CA GLU A 263 -2.67 -13.60 19.70
C GLU A 263 -2.80 -13.58 18.18
N ARG A 264 -3.85 -12.99 17.67
CA ARG A 264 -4.06 -12.81 16.23
C ARG A 264 -3.14 -11.81 15.57
N LEU A 265 -2.74 -10.74 16.26
CA LEU A 265 -1.71 -9.84 15.74
C LEU A 265 -0.39 -10.55 15.55
N ALA A 266 -0.05 -11.42 16.50
CA ALA A 266 1.21 -12.14 16.51
C ALA A 266 1.19 -13.37 15.59
N PHE A 267 0.03 -14.04 15.45
CA PHE A 267 -0.05 -15.38 14.89
C PHE A 267 -1.09 -15.54 13.77
N ALA A 268 -1.71 -14.41 13.34
CA ALA A 268 -2.71 -14.44 12.29
C ALA A 268 -2.19 -15.08 11.01
N GLN A 269 -3.01 -15.93 10.43
CA GLN A 269 -2.73 -16.55 9.12
C GLN A 269 -2.47 -15.51 8.01
N ASP A 270 -2.92 -14.26 8.16
CA ASP A 270 -2.68 -13.20 7.19
C ASP A 270 -1.26 -12.60 7.24
N ALA A 271 -0.49 -12.85 8.31
CA ALA A 271 0.92 -12.48 8.41
C ALA A 271 1.85 -13.61 7.91
N ASN A 272 1.29 -14.64 7.28
CA ASN A 272 1.99 -15.84 6.83
C ASN A 272 2.74 -15.69 5.49
N MET A 273 3.28 -14.52 5.19
CA MET A 273 3.98 -14.31 3.92
C MET A 273 5.28 -15.11 3.84
N LEU A 274 5.92 -15.37 4.97
CA LEU A 274 7.04 -16.30 5.05
C LEU A 274 6.60 -17.71 4.62
N ASP A 275 5.49 -18.20 5.19
CA ASP A 275 4.90 -19.50 4.90
C ASP A 275 4.50 -19.58 3.42
N GLY A 276 3.79 -18.54 2.93
CA GLY A 276 3.36 -18.46 1.53
C GLY A 276 4.51 -18.47 0.54
N PHE A 277 5.64 -17.84 0.89
CA PHE A 277 6.82 -17.89 0.06
C PHE A 277 7.53 -19.26 0.13
N ALA A 278 7.57 -19.91 1.30
CA ALA A 278 8.11 -21.26 1.44
C ALA A 278 7.30 -22.27 0.60
N LEU A 279 5.97 -22.17 0.63
CA LEU A 279 5.09 -23.00 -0.21
C LEU A 279 5.29 -22.70 -1.70
N LEU A 280 5.41 -21.42 -2.08
CA LEU A 280 5.67 -21.04 -3.47
C LEU A 280 6.98 -21.65 -3.99
N ARG A 281 8.00 -21.78 -3.17
CA ARG A 281 9.27 -22.44 -3.56
C ARG A 281 9.14 -23.94 -3.83
N GLN A 282 8.14 -24.61 -3.26
CA GLN A 282 7.82 -26.01 -3.60
C GLN A 282 7.16 -26.11 -4.98
N VAL A 283 6.51 -25.02 -5.44
CA VAL A 283 5.83 -24.96 -6.74
C VAL A 283 6.79 -24.60 -7.88
N TYR A 284 7.67 -23.62 -7.63
CA TYR A 284 8.56 -23.08 -8.66
C TYR A 284 10.03 -23.49 -8.43
N PRO A 285 10.73 -24.00 -9.45
CA PRO A 285 10.27 -24.20 -10.85
C PRO A 285 9.64 -25.58 -11.11
N GLU A 286 9.52 -26.46 -10.12
CA GLU A 286 9.32 -27.90 -10.33
C GLU A 286 7.90 -28.25 -10.82
N MET A 287 6.86 -27.69 -10.21
CA MET A 287 5.46 -27.93 -10.62
C MET A 287 5.02 -26.96 -11.74
N LEU A 288 5.39 -25.70 -11.57
CA LEU A 288 5.14 -24.63 -12.53
C LEU A 288 6.49 -24.01 -12.91
N GLY A 289 6.82 -23.94 -14.19
CA GLY A 289 8.01 -23.25 -14.66
C GLY A 289 7.97 -21.75 -14.29
N TYR A 290 9.14 -21.10 -14.18
CA TYR A 290 9.21 -19.66 -13.94
C TYR A 290 8.42 -18.86 -14.99
N SER A 291 7.83 -17.75 -14.56
CA SER A 291 6.91 -16.94 -15.40
C SER A 291 7.64 -16.01 -16.37
N TYR A 292 8.93 -15.70 -16.14
CA TYR A 292 9.79 -14.85 -17.00
C TYR A 292 9.15 -13.54 -17.46
N GLY A 293 8.56 -12.79 -16.54
CA GLY A 293 7.91 -11.50 -16.81
C GLY A 293 6.43 -11.60 -17.12
N ARG A 294 5.86 -12.79 -17.26
CA ARG A 294 4.46 -12.99 -17.63
C ARG A 294 3.49 -12.45 -16.59
N GLU A 295 3.80 -12.57 -15.28
CA GLU A 295 2.98 -12.00 -14.21
C GLU A 295 2.82 -10.48 -14.34
N HIS A 296 3.88 -9.79 -14.77
CA HIS A 296 3.83 -8.37 -15.06
C HIS A 296 3.07 -8.04 -16.34
N LEU A 297 3.14 -8.89 -17.37
CA LEU A 297 2.34 -8.72 -18.59
C LEU A 297 0.85 -8.94 -18.32
N GLU A 298 0.48 -9.87 -17.43
CA GLU A 298 -0.90 -10.12 -17.00
C GLU A 298 -1.55 -8.86 -16.38
N ILE A 299 -0.76 -7.88 -15.89
CA ILE A 299 -1.26 -6.58 -15.43
C ILE A 299 -2.00 -5.85 -16.58
N LEU A 300 -1.46 -5.90 -17.80
CA LEU A 300 -2.07 -5.26 -18.98
C LEU A 300 -3.30 -6.02 -19.46
N GLU A 301 -3.37 -7.30 -19.20
CA GLU A 301 -4.50 -8.16 -19.56
C GLU A 301 -5.66 -8.03 -18.57
N ARG A 302 -5.36 -7.64 -17.31
CA ARG A 302 -6.35 -7.61 -16.21
C ARG A 302 -7.59 -6.75 -16.47
N PRO A 303 -7.52 -5.59 -17.11
CA PRO A 303 -8.70 -4.77 -17.43
C PRO A 303 -9.69 -5.43 -18.40
N ILE A 304 -9.27 -6.45 -19.18
CA ILE A 304 -10.13 -7.11 -20.17
C ILE A 304 -11.15 -7.99 -19.41
N PRO A 305 -12.46 -7.79 -19.58
CA PRO A 305 -13.48 -8.63 -18.94
C PRO A 305 -13.41 -10.09 -19.43
N ARG A 306 -13.71 -11.04 -18.53
CA ARG A 306 -13.79 -12.48 -18.92
C ARG A 306 -14.92 -12.77 -19.92
N SER A 307 -15.96 -11.95 -19.96
CA SER A 307 -17.00 -12.04 -21.00
C SER A 307 -16.47 -11.83 -22.42
N TRP A 308 -15.33 -11.11 -22.55
CA TRP A 308 -14.66 -10.90 -23.84
C TRP A 308 -13.52 -11.91 -24.06
N TRP A 309 -12.93 -12.42 -22.96
CA TRP A 309 -11.85 -13.39 -22.99
C TRP A 309 -12.06 -14.47 -21.91
N PRO A 310 -12.87 -15.52 -22.19
CA PRO A 310 -13.18 -16.57 -21.23
C PRO A 310 -11.95 -17.29 -20.66
N ASP A 311 -10.98 -17.59 -21.54
CA ASP A 311 -9.75 -18.31 -21.19
C ASP A 311 -8.64 -17.40 -20.66
N LYS A 312 -9.00 -16.20 -20.17
CA LYS A 312 -8.06 -15.26 -19.57
C LYS A 312 -7.32 -15.90 -18.40
N PRO A 313 -5.97 -15.75 -18.32
CA PRO A 313 -5.18 -16.29 -17.23
C PRO A 313 -5.72 -15.93 -15.85
N VAL A 314 -5.62 -16.88 -14.91
CA VAL A 314 -5.93 -16.67 -13.51
C VAL A 314 -4.68 -16.21 -12.78
N GLY A 315 -4.80 -15.16 -11.94
CA GLY A 315 -3.69 -14.67 -11.14
C GLY A 315 -3.47 -15.51 -9.89
N GLY A 316 -2.23 -15.50 -9.39
CA GLY A 316 -1.83 -16.20 -8.18
C GLY A 316 -1.55 -17.69 -8.39
N TYR A 317 -0.49 -18.18 -7.76
CA TYR A 317 0.01 -19.54 -7.97
C TYR A 317 -0.97 -20.63 -7.50
N MET A 318 -1.74 -20.39 -6.45
CA MET A 318 -2.76 -21.35 -5.97
C MET A 318 -3.89 -21.53 -6.98
N ASN A 319 -4.28 -20.48 -7.68
CA ASN A 319 -5.26 -20.55 -8.77
C ASN A 319 -4.69 -21.32 -9.98
N LYS A 320 -3.40 -21.07 -10.29
CA LYS A 320 -2.71 -21.75 -11.40
C LYS A 320 -2.54 -23.25 -11.18
N LEU A 321 -2.46 -23.66 -9.90
CA LEU A 321 -2.46 -25.07 -9.51
C LEU A 321 -3.86 -25.70 -9.47
N GLY A 322 -4.93 -24.92 -9.67
CA GLY A 322 -6.31 -25.39 -9.58
C GLY A 322 -6.78 -25.68 -8.14
N ILE A 323 -6.01 -25.29 -7.12
CA ILE A 323 -6.36 -25.49 -5.69
C ILE A 323 -7.50 -24.54 -5.30
N ILE A 324 -7.48 -23.32 -5.83
CA ILE A 324 -8.56 -22.35 -5.67
C ILE A 324 -9.24 -22.20 -7.02
N THR A 325 -10.48 -22.60 -7.10
CA THR A 325 -11.34 -22.44 -8.27
C THR A 325 -12.54 -21.58 -7.89
N ALA A 326 -13.29 -21.12 -8.89
CA ALA A 326 -14.53 -20.36 -8.65
C ALA A 326 -15.54 -21.15 -7.79
N ASP A 327 -15.46 -22.47 -7.83
CA ASP A 327 -16.42 -23.38 -7.18
C ASP A 327 -15.99 -23.80 -5.76
N THR A 328 -14.73 -23.52 -5.35
CA THR A 328 -14.25 -23.92 -4.01
C THR A 328 -14.89 -23.13 -2.88
N GLY A 329 -15.47 -21.94 -3.16
CA GLY A 329 -16.19 -21.13 -2.17
C GLY A 329 -15.33 -20.51 -1.07
N PHE A 330 -14.03 -20.80 -1.02
CA PHE A 330 -13.10 -20.24 -0.05
C PHE A 330 -11.86 -19.62 -0.72
N THR A 331 -11.23 -18.69 -0.05
CA THR A 331 -9.95 -18.11 -0.47
C THR A 331 -8.88 -18.45 0.55
N LEU A 332 -7.83 -19.13 0.11
CA LEU A 332 -6.64 -19.32 0.92
C LEU A 332 -5.93 -17.97 1.06
N GLY A 333 -5.92 -17.42 2.27
CA GLY A 333 -5.31 -16.12 2.57
C GLY A 333 -3.77 -16.09 2.48
N ILE A 334 -3.17 -17.02 1.74
CA ILE A 334 -1.72 -17.23 1.65
C ILE A 334 -1.15 -16.37 0.55
N SER A 335 -0.21 -15.50 0.93
CA SER A 335 0.48 -14.61 0.00
C SER A 335 1.99 -14.77 0.14
N PRO A 336 2.74 -14.88 -0.97
CA PRO A 336 4.18 -15.15 -0.93
C PRO A 336 5.05 -13.91 -0.73
N SER A 337 4.51 -12.76 -0.42
CA SER A 337 5.14 -11.45 -0.46
C SER A 337 5.51 -10.97 -1.87
N LEU A 338 5.95 -9.71 -1.97
CA LEU A 338 6.51 -9.16 -3.21
C LEU A 338 7.72 -9.95 -3.68
N PHE A 339 8.59 -10.38 -2.76
CA PHE A 339 9.81 -11.13 -3.13
C PHE A 339 9.49 -12.56 -3.57
N GLY A 340 8.44 -13.17 -3.04
CA GLY A 340 7.94 -14.44 -3.57
C GLY A 340 7.39 -14.27 -4.99
N SER A 341 6.64 -13.19 -5.26
CA SER A 341 6.21 -12.88 -6.62
C SER A 341 7.40 -12.66 -7.58
N PHE A 342 8.48 -12.02 -7.10
CA PHE A 342 9.71 -11.89 -7.89
C PHE A 342 10.42 -13.22 -8.12
N TYR A 343 10.42 -14.09 -7.11
CA TYR A 343 10.97 -15.44 -7.23
C TYR A 343 10.20 -16.29 -8.26
N GLN A 344 8.90 -16.17 -8.30
CA GLN A 344 8.03 -16.80 -9.30
C GLN A 344 8.42 -16.40 -10.74
N GLU A 345 8.92 -15.17 -10.94
CA GLU A 345 9.32 -14.69 -12.27
C GLU A 345 10.64 -15.29 -12.76
N GLY A 346 11.58 -15.65 -11.88
CA GLY A 346 12.88 -16.16 -12.33
C GLY A 346 13.83 -16.56 -11.21
N GLY A 347 13.30 -17.10 -10.11
CA GLY A 347 14.10 -17.54 -8.98
C GLY A 347 14.86 -16.37 -8.32
N LEU A 348 16.07 -16.63 -7.86
CA LEU A 348 16.92 -15.60 -7.25
C LEU A 348 17.26 -14.46 -8.21
N VAL A 349 17.44 -14.76 -9.51
CA VAL A 349 17.71 -13.73 -10.52
C VAL A 349 16.49 -12.79 -10.65
N GLY A 350 15.28 -13.33 -10.64
CA GLY A 350 14.05 -12.57 -10.61
C GLY A 350 13.99 -11.64 -9.39
N VAL A 351 14.30 -12.15 -8.20
CA VAL A 351 14.34 -11.34 -6.96
C VAL A 351 15.34 -10.19 -7.09
N VAL A 352 16.56 -10.43 -7.56
CA VAL A 352 17.59 -9.40 -7.71
C VAL A 352 17.16 -8.33 -8.72
N LEU A 353 16.79 -8.74 -9.94
CA LEU A 353 16.47 -7.82 -11.02
C LEU A 353 15.21 -6.98 -10.72
N LEU A 354 14.15 -7.62 -10.23
CA LEU A 354 12.92 -6.90 -9.93
C LEU A 354 13.06 -6.02 -8.68
N SER A 355 13.86 -6.41 -7.69
CA SER A 355 14.17 -5.53 -6.56
C SER A 355 14.92 -4.26 -7.02
N ILE A 356 15.82 -4.36 -7.98
CA ILE A 356 16.48 -3.19 -8.60
C ILE A 356 15.44 -2.31 -9.32
N ILE A 357 14.59 -2.91 -10.17
CA ILE A 357 13.59 -2.18 -10.96
C ILE A 357 12.60 -1.45 -10.05
N TYR A 358 12.07 -2.14 -9.02
CA TYR A 358 11.11 -1.55 -8.09
C TYR A 358 11.75 -0.50 -7.18
N GLY A 359 12.96 -0.77 -6.67
CA GLY A 359 13.71 0.21 -5.87
C GLY A 359 14.00 1.48 -6.65
N PHE A 360 14.43 1.36 -7.91
CA PHE A 360 14.62 2.49 -8.82
C PHE A 360 13.30 3.20 -9.11
N GLY A 361 12.22 2.47 -9.46
CA GLY A 361 10.92 3.05 -9.76
C GLY A 361 10.34 3.84 -8.59
N PHE A 362 10.33 3.28 -7.39
CA PHE A 362 9.88 3.96 -6.18
C PHE A 362 10.75 5.17 -5.86
N GLY A 363 12.07 5.03 -5.94
CA GLY A 363 13.01 6.11 -5.74
C GLY A 363 12.79 7.26 -6.73
N ARG A 364 12.59 6.96 -8.02
CA ARG A 364 12.27 7.95 -9.06
C ARG A 364 10.94 8.65 -8.80
N LEU A 365 9.91 7.91 -8.43
CA LEU A 365 8.59 8.46 -8.16
C LEU A 365 8.63 9.44 -6.98
N VAL A 366 9.31 9.08 -5.88
CA VAL A 366 9.48 9.98 -4.74
C VAL A 366 10.39 11.16 -5.10
N SER A 367 11.47 10.94 -5.85
CA SER A 367 12.33 12.02 -6.35
C SER A 367 11.56 13.00 -7.26
N PHE A 368 10.69 12.48 -8.13
CA PHE A 368 9.81 13.30 -8.96
C PHE A 368 8.84 14.12 -8.09
N SER A 369 8.22 13.50 -7.08
CA SER A 369 7.25 14.15 -6.19
C SER A 369 7.82 15.39 -5.47
N THR A 370 9.14 15.45 -5.29
CA THR A 370 9.82 16.60 -4.65
C THR A 370 10.16 17.74 -5.61
N ARG A 371 9.98 17.57 -6.92
CA ARG A 371 10.30 18.55 -7.96
C ARG A 371 9.09 19.28 -8.53
N ILE A 372 7.91 18.89 -8.12
CA ILE A 372 6.62 19.42 -8.56
C ILE A 372 5.93 20.16 -7.41
N VAL A 373 4.77 20.73 -7.68
CA VAL A 373 3.96 21.40 -6.66
C VAL A 373 3.78 20.51 -5.44
N PRO A 374 4.04 20.99 -4.22
CA PRO A 374 4.06 20.17 -3.00
C PRO A 374 2.78 19.38 -2.74
N LEU A 375 1.61 19.94 -3.07
CA LEU A 375 0.34 19.23 -2.98
C LEU A 375 0.33 17.98 -3.87
N ALA A 376 0.74 18.10 -5.14
CA ALA A 376 0.85 16.94 -6.04
C ALA A 376 1.91 15.95 -5.55
N GLY A 377 3.02 16.46 -5.01
CA GLY A 377 4.05 15.64 -4.38
C GLY A 377 3.53 14.83 -3.20
N LEU A 378 2.70 15.41 -2.34
CA LEU A 378 2.04 14.71 -1.23
C LEU A 378 1.08 13.63 -1.73
N LEU A 379 0.29 13.93 -2.77
CA LEU A 379 -0.63 12.97 -3.37
C LEU A 379 0.13 11.75 -3.93
N ILE A 380 1.22 11.97 -4.64
CA ILE A 380 2.06 10.88 -5.19
C ILE A 380 2.66 10.03 -4.07
N ARG A 381 3.23 10.65 -3.03
CA ARG A 381 3.82 9.91 -1.90
C ARG A 381 2.76 9.17 -1.09
N GLY A 382 1.61 9.79 -0.84
CA GLY A 382 0.49 9.14 -0.18
C GLY A 382 -0.03 7.94 -0.98
N SER A 383 -0.22 8.08 -2.30
CA SER A 383 -0.62 6.98 -3.17
C SER A 383 0.40 5.85 -3.19
N LEU A 384 1.70 6.18 -3.24
CA LEU A 384 2.77 5.18 -3.17
C LEU A 384 2.76 4.46 -1.81
N ALA A 385 2.61 5.17 -0.70
CA ALA A 385 2.55 4.57 0.63
C ALA A 385 1.34 3.63 0.77
N ALA A 386 0.16 4.03 0.26
CA ALA A 386 -1.03 3.19 0.23
C ALA A 386 -0.81 1.93 -0.63
N ALA A 387 -0.12 2.07 -1.76
CA ALA A 387 0.15 0.99 -2.69
C ALA A 387 1.19 -0.01 -2.16
N ILE A 388 2.21 0.44 -1.43
CA ILE A 388 3.29 -0.40 -0.90
C ILE A 388 2.75 -1.49 0.02
N VAL A 389 1.75 -1.20 0.87
CA VAL A 389 1.23 -2.17 1.83
C VAL A 389 0.68 -3.43 1.15
N PRO A 390 -0.30 -3.37 0.22
CA PRO A 390 -0.76 -4.55 -0.50
C PRO A 390 0.29 -5.12 -1.46
N LEU A 391 1.19 -4.28 -2.00
CA LEU A 391 2.25 -4.74 -2.89
C LEU A 391 3.27 -5.62 -2.15
N LEU A 392 3.69 -5.23 -0.94
CA LEU A 392 4.59 -6.04 -0.13
C LEU A 392 3.96 -7.38 0.29
N ARG A 393 2.63 -7.46 0.35
CA ARG A 393 1.95 -8.72 0.52
C ARG A 393 2.19 -9.66 -0.66
N GLY A 394 2.19 -9.16 -1.91
CA GLY A 394 2.42 -9.95 -3.11
C GLY A 394 1.29 -10.93 -3.41
N GLY A 395 1.59 -11.92 -4.23
CA GLY A 395 0.67 -12.97 -4.65
C GLY A 395 0.15 -12.75 -6.07
N ASP A 396 -1.06 -12.30 -6.26
CA ASP A 396 -1.60 -11.92 -7.58
C ASP A 396 -1.19 -10.49 -7.92
N LEU A 397 -0.03 -10.28 -8.52
CA LEU A 397 0.45 -8.95 -8.91
C LEU A 397 -0.54 -8.24 -9.84
N ALA A 398 -1.09 -8.93 -10.81
CA ALA A 398 -2.05 -8.36 -11.75
C ALA A 398 -3.31 -7.85 -11.04
N GLY A 399 -3.80 -8.59 -10.04
CA GLY A 399 -4.90 -8.16 -9.17
C GLY A 399 -4.56 -6.96 -8.31
N ILE A 400 -3.35 -6.91 -7.74
CA ILE A 400 -2.87 -5.78 -6.93
C ILE A 400 -2.77 -4.51 -7.78
N TYR A 401 -2.26 -4.59 -9.00
CA TYR A 401 -2.19 -3.44 -9.90
C TYR A 401 -3.58 -2.98 -10.40
N ALA A 402 -4.51 -3.92 -10.64
CA ALA A 402 -5.91 -3.56 -10.90
C ALA A 402 -6.53 -2.81 -9.70
N TRP A 403 -6.22 -3.25 -8.48
CA TRP A 403 -6.60 -2.54 -7.26
C TRP A 403 -6.03 -1.11 -7.23
N PHE A 404 -4.77 -0.89 -7.64
CA PHE A 404 -4.20 0.47 -7.73
C PHE A 404 -4.99 1.33 -8.72
N GLY A 405 -5.31 0.80 -9.90
CA GLY A 405 -6.12 1.51 -10.88
C GLY A 405 -7.45 1.95 -10.28
N MET A 406 -8.15 1.05 -9.61
CA MET A 406 -9.44 1.33 -8.96
C MET A 406 -9.32 2.29 -7.77
N SER A 407 -8.22 2.24 -7.02
CA SER A 407 -8.02 3.10 -5.85
C SER A 407 -7.64 4.53 -6.23
N PHE A 408 -6.81 4.71 -7.25
CA PHE A 408 -6.19 6.01 -7.54
C PHE A 408 -6.75 6.73 -8.76
N TRP A 409 -7.72 6.16 -9.51
CA TRP A 409 -8.32 6.86 -10.65
C TRP A 409 -8.91 8.24 -10.28
N PRO A 410 -9.49 8.48 -9.06
CA PRO A 410 -9.97 9.82 -8.72
C PRO A 410 -8.82 10.83 -8.63
N CYS A 411 -7.68 10.40 -8.06
CA CYS A 411 -6.47 11.21 -8.00
C CYS A 411 -5.93 11.51 -9.40
N LEU A 412 -5.81 10.48 -10.22
CA LEU A 412 -5.28 10.58 -11.58
C LEU A 412 -6.16 11.50 -12.44
N LEU A 413 -7.48 11.38 -12.33
CA LEU A 413 -8.43 12.24 -13.05
C LEU A 413 -8.24 13.72 -12.70
N LEU A 414 -8.23 14.08 -11.42
CA LEU A 414 -8.10 15.46 -10.98
C LEU A 414 -6.71 16.04 -11.30
N LEU A 415 -5.66 15.25 -11.13
CA LEU A 415 -4.30 15.66 -11.52
C LEU A 415 -4.17 15.88 -13.03
N TRP A 416 -4.81 15.02 -13.82
CA TRP A 416 -4.79 15.14 -15.29
C TRP A 416 -5.54 16.37 -15.80
N LEU A 417 -6.67 16.72 -15.20
CA LEU A 417 -7.49 17.89 -15.58
C LEU A 417 -6.72 19.23 -15.44
N ARG A 418 -5.80 19.31 -14.49
CA ARG A 418 -4.94 20.49 -14.24
C ARG A 418 -3.45 20.15 -14.28
N ARG A 419 -3.06 19.20 -15.16
CA ARG A 419 -1.69 18.71 -15.23
C ARG A 419 -0.62 19.81 -15.37
N GLY A 420 -0.91 20.88 -16.11
CA GLY A 420 0.02 21.99 -16.27
C GLY A 420 0.36 22.71 -14.97
N GLU A 421 -0.60 22.81 -14.04
CA GLU A 421 -0.41 23.46 -12.74
C GLU A 421 0.20 22.49 -11.72
N PHE A 422 -0.30 21.23 -11.64
CA PHE A 422 0.18 20.25 -10.68
C PHE A 422 1.61 19.77 -10.94
N PHE A 423 1.97 19.59 -12.20
CA PHE A 423 3.30 19.11 -12.60
C PHE A 423 4.27 20.24 -13.00
N ALA A 424 3.90 21.50 -12.74
CA ALA A 424 4.83 22.61 -12.89
C ALA A 424 6.08 22.37 -12.03
N ARG A 425 7.26 22.43 -12.65
CA ARG A 425 8.52 22.28 -11.94
C ARG A 425 8.83 23.55 -11.15
N ILE A 426 9.20 23.38 -9.89
CA ILE A 426 9.66 24.49 -9.06
C ILE A 426 11.03 24.95 -9.57
N PRO A 427 11.23 26.25 -9.93
CA PRO A 427 12.52 26.75 -10.38
C PRO A 427 13.60 26.51 -9.32
N ARG A 428 14.78 26.04 -9.74
CA ARG A 428 15.91 25.77 -8.83
C ARG A 428 16.27 26.94 -7.91
N ARG A 429 16.14 28.20 -8.38
CA ARG A 429 16.44 29.39 -7.56
C ARG A 429 15.55 29.53 -6.33
N GLN A 430 14.28 29.12 -6.40
CA GLN A 430 13.35 29.14 -5.25
C GLN A 430 13.62 27.98 -4.27
N GLN A 431 14.33 26.95 -4.70
CA GLN A 431 14.68 25.81 -3.85
C GLN A 431 15.77 26.14 -2.81
N PHE A 432 16.57 27.17 -3.04
CA PHE A 432 17.67 27.60 -2.15
C PHE A 432 17.31 28.82 -1.27
N ALA A 433 16.16 29.46 -1.49
CA ALA A 433 15.73 30.64 -0.73
C ALA A 433 15.04 30.29 0.62
N GLY A 434 15.24 29.10 1.13
CA GLY A 434 14.66 28.60 2.38
C GLY A 434 15.27 29.22 3.65
N GLY A 435 15.13 30.51 3.85
CA GLY A 435 15.60 31.20 5.06
C GLY A 435 14.89 32.50 5.40
N VAL A 436 14.22 33.13 4.44
CA VAL A 436 13.52 34.40 4.69
C VAL A 436 12.15 34.36 3.99
N PRO A 437 11.03 34.60 4.70
CA PRO A 437 9.76 34.80 4.03
C PRO A 437 9.87 36.06 3.18
N ILE A 438 9.93 35.88 1.85
CA ILE A 438 9.83 37.02 0.92
C ILE A 438 8.41 37.54 1.09
N ARG A 439 8.28 38.65 1.84
CA ARG A 439 7.10 39.48 1.89
C ARG A 439 6.95 40.04 0.47
N VAL A 440 6.03 39.47 -0.30
CA VAL A 440 5.64 40.05 -1.58
C VAL A 440 4.89 41.33 -1.23
N GLU A 441 5.61 42.44 -1.20
CA GLU A 441 5.01 43.78 -1.24
C GLU A 441 4.30 43.89 -2.59
N HIS A 442 2.97 43.76 -2.56
CA HIS A 442 2.15 44.26 -3.66
C HIS A 442 2.37 45.78 -3.74
N GLY A 443 3.27 46.17 -4.58
CA GLY A 443 3.43 47.55 -5.00
C GLY A 443 2.16 47.98 -5.73
N VAL A 444 1.23 48.57 -4.98
CA VAL A 444 0.16 49.37 -5.54
C VAL A 444 0.83 50.59 -6.13
N ARG A 445 1.09 50.61 -7.44
CA ARG A 445 1.34 51.83 -8.16
C ARG A 445 0.10 52.72 -8.08
N SER A 446 0.08 53.66 -7.15
CA SER A 446 -0.79 54.80 -7.22
C SER A 446 -0.33 55.68 -8.38
N GLU A 447 -0.97 55.60 -9.51
CA GLU A 447 -0.99 56.67 -10.49
C GLU A 447 -1.68 57.90 -9.88
N GLN A 448 -0.90 58.81 -9.32
CA GLN A 448 -1.33 60.18 -9.15
C GLN A 448 -1.08 60.90 -10.48
N SER A 449 -2.16 61.06 -11.25
CA SER A 449 -2.21 62.01 -12.35
C SER A 449 -2.15 63.44 -11.80
N LEU A 450 -1.18 64.17 -12.25
CA LEU A 450 -1.11 65.63 -12.25
C LEU A 450 -2.22 66.20 -13.18
N VAL A 451 -3.11 66.97 -12.67
CA VAL A 451 -3.46 68.34 -13.15
C VAL A 451 -3.97 69.14 -11.98
#